data_4d95d2b11ee92b6ab283364779f0c6e1
#
_entry.id   4d95d2b11ee92b6ab283364779f0c6e1
#
_cell.length_a   1.000
_cell.length_b   1.000
_cell.length_c   1.000
_cell.angle_alpha   90.00
_cell.angle_beta   90.00
_cell.angle_gamma   90.00
#
_symmetry.space_group_name_H-M   'P 1'
#
loop_
_entity.id
_entity.type
_entity.pdbx_description
1 polymer ?
#
loop_
_entity_poly.entity_id
_entity_poly.type
_entity_poly.pdbx_seq_one_letter_code
_entity_poly.pdbx_strand_id
1 'polypeptide(L)'
;VVFGNSFYAFRNRYFDMVGYGNHTPILKSNMADELTRRIHSIAFRATKADCLDLPETMEIVRTVELEPQARRLYQQLVRDSYAQIKGGEITAVNVLTRFLRLSQLTGGFLRGDETDRVERVSSAKLDALLDIVDSAAQEGGKLVIIARFLPEIDAVSAMLERKSIAFSLITGAVKNRDEQ
;
A
#
# COMPACT_ATOMS: atom_id res chain seq x y z
N VAL A 1 -2.55 35.33 14.19
CA VAL A 1 -1.66 34.18 13.89
C VAL A 1 -1.55 33.33 15.15
N VAL A 2 -2.10 32.12 15.15
CA VAL A 2 -2.25 31.25 16.33
C VAL A 2 -0.91 30.79 16.92
N PHE A 3 0.08 30.58 16.06
CA PHE A 3 1.39 30.03 16.46
C PHE A 3 2.56 31.03 16.35
N GLY A 4 2.28 32.30 16.04
CA GLY A 4 3.31 33.31 15.77
C GLY A 4 3.88 33.18 14.34
N ASN A 5 4.82 34.07 14.02
CA ASN A 5 5.38 34.17 12.65
C ASN A 5 6.68 33.39 12.46
N SER A 6 7.20 32.71 13.50
CA SER A 6 8.47 32.00 13.44
C SER A 6 8.26 30.49 13.59
N PHE A 7 8.59 29.74 12.55
CA PHE A 7 8.61 28.28 12.58
C PHE A 7 9.57 27.72 13.65
N TYR A 8 10.72 28.34 13.81
CA TYR A 8 11.70 27.88 14.80
C TYR A 8 11.22 28.10 16.24
N ALA A 9 10.52 29.21 16.52
CA ALA A 9 9.91 29.45 17.83
C ALA A 9 8.82 28.42 18.13
N PHE A 10 7.94 28.14 17.14
CA PHE A 10 6.94 27.10 17.22
C PHE A 10 7.55 25.73 17.49
N ARG A 11 8.52 25.31 16.67
CA ARG A 11 9.20 24.04 16.82
C ARG A 11 9.84 23.88 18.21
N ASN A 12 10.62 24.86 18.64
CA ASN A 12 11.33 24.79 19.93
C ASN A 12 10.38 24.82 21.14
N ARG A 13 9.20 25.42 20.99
CA ARG A 13 8.18 25.43 22.04
C ARG A 13 7.57 24.04 22.21
N TYR A 14 7.17 23.40 21.13
CA TYR A 14 6.35 22.19 21.16
C TYR A 14 7.13 20.90 20.97
N PHE A 15 8.31 20.93 20.38
CA PHE A 15 9.07 19.73 20.02
C PHE A 15 10.50 19.75 20.59
N ASP A 16 10.95 18.57 21.00
CA ASP A 16 12.36 18.28 21.21
C ASP A 16 12.93 17.65 19.93
N MET A 17 14.10 18.10 19.54
CA MET A 17 14.79 17.58 18.37
C MET A 17 15.76 16.49 18.81
N VAL A 18 15.60 15.29 18.31
CA VAL A 18 16.38 14.10 18.70
C VAL A 18 16.95 13.37 17.47
N GLY A 19 17.73 12.31 17.74
CA GLY A 19 18.33 11.47 16.70
C GLY A 19 19.63 12.04 16.14
N TYR A 20 20.19 11.34 15.15
CA TYR A 20 21.42 11.75 14.51
C TYR A 20 21.23 13.12 13.81
N GLY A 21 22.07 14.08 14.18
CA GLY A 21 21.96 15.46 13.66
C GLY A 21 20.78 16.27 14.20
N ASN A 22 20.05 15.80 15.20
CA ASN A 22 18.88 16.48 15.78
C ASN A 22 17.78 16.81 14.72
N HIS A 23 17.50 15.87 13.82
CA HIS A 23 16.51 16.07 12.74
C HIS A 23 15.11 15.52 13.03
N THR A 24 14.95 14.69 14.07
CA THR A 24 13.66 14.06 14.38
C THR A 24 12.91 14.86 15.44
N PRO A 25 11.76 15.52 15.11
CA PRO A 25 10.96 16.23 16.09
C PRO A 25 10.12 15.25 16.91
N ILE A 26 10.20 15.32 18.24
CA ILE A 26 9.31 14.61 19.16
C ILE A 26 8.49 15.63 19.93
N LEU A 27 7.17 15.47 19.94
CA LEU A 27 6.27 16.34 20.69
C LEU A 27 6.54 16.21 22.18
N LYS A 28 6.73 17.36 22.85
CA LYS A 28 6.85 17.42 24.30
C LYS A 28 5.53 17.02 24.96
N SER A 29 5.57 16.02 25.83
CA SER A 29 4.37 15.48 26.48
C SER A 29 3.57 16.54 27.25
N ASN A 30 4.25 17.48 27.91
CA ASN A 30 3.63 18.58 28.65
C ASN A 30 3.03 19.69 27.76
N MET A 31 3.28 19.69 26.45
CA MET A 31 2.79 20.67 25.48
C MET A 31 1.69 20.12 24.57
N ALA A 32 1.38 18.82 24.64
CA ALA A 32 0.39 18.18 23.78
C ALA A 32 -1.00 18.81 23.90
N ASP A 33 -1.48 19.03 25.11
CA ASP A 33 -2.81 19.60 25.35
C ASP A 33 -2.90 21.07 24.93
N GLU A 34 -1.85 21.84 25.15
CA GLU A 34 -1.81 23.23 24.71
C GLU A 34 -1.82 23.31 23.17
N LEU A 35 -0.99 22.48 22.51
CA LEU A 35 -0.93 22.42 21.06
C LEU A 35 -2.29 22.04 20.47
N THR A 36 -2.92 21.01 21.00
CA THR A 36 -4.24 20.53 20.57
C THR A 36 -5.30 21.61 20.73
N ARG A 37 -5.38 22.29 21.87
CA ARG A 37 -6.33 23.40 22.09
C ARG A 37 -6.11 24.53 21.09
N ARG A 38 -4.87 24.92 20.82
CA ARG A 38 -4.56 25.97 19.84
C ARG A 38 -4.93 25.57 18.41
N ILE A 39 -4.67 24.31 18.03
CA ILE A 39 -5.10 23.80 16.72
C ILE A 39 -6.62 23.85 16.62
N HIS A 40 -7.34 23.36 17.63
CA HIS A 40 -8.80 23.32 17.62
C HIS A 40 -9.45 24.71 17.67
N SER A 41 -8.71 25.77 18.00
CA SER A 41 -9.24 27.13 17.91
C SER A 41 -9.42 27.64 16.46
N ILE A 42 -8.77 26.97 15.50
CA ILE A 42 -8.79 27.34 14.06
C ILE A 42 -9.10 26.16 13.14
N ALA A 43 -9.22 24.94 13.70
CA ALA A 43 -9.47 23.73 12.95
C ALA A 43 -10.58 22.90 13.63
N PHE A 44 -11.44 22.36 12.81
CA PHE A 44 -12.45 21.39 13.23
C PHE A 44 -11.93 19.95 12.95
N ARG A 45 -12.13 19.07 13.92
CA ARG A 45 -11.84 17.64 13.78
C ARG A 45 -13.14 16.86 13.93
N ALA A 46 -13.48 16.09 12.92
CA ALA A 46 -14.53 15.09 12.96
C ALA A 46 -13.92 13.71 12.70
N THR A 47 -14.19 12.75 13.56
CA THR A 47 -13.79 11.36 13.32
C THR A 47 -15.01 10.55 12.88
N LYS A 48 -14.78 9.45 12.16
CA LYS A 48 -15.87 8.54 11.77
C LYS A 48 -16.63 8.02 13.00
N ALA A 49 -15.91 7.74 14.08
CA ALA A 49 -16.50 7.26 15.33
C ALA A 49 -17.41 8.29 16.01
N ASP A 50 -17.09 9.60 15.87
CA ASP A 50 -17.88 10.67 16.49
C ASP A 50 -19.12 11.05 15.64
N CYS A 51 -19.07 10.80 14.34
CA CYS A 51 -20.05 11.37 13.39
C CYS A 51 -20.91 10.31 12.67
N LEU A 52 -20.52 9.04 12.68
CA LEU A 52 -21.18 7.98 11.92
C LEU A 52 -21.44 6.77 12.82
N ASP A 53 -22.65 6.24 12.74
CA ASP A 53 -23.01 4.94 13.31
C ASP A 53 -22.64 3.85 12.28
N LEU A 54 -21.39 3.41 12.32
CA LEU A 54 -20.87 2.39 11.43
C LEU A 54 -20.67 1.08 12.19
N PRO A 55 -20.93 -0.07 11.54
CA PRO A 55 -20.59 -1.37 12.11
C PRO A 55 -19.08 -1.47 12.36
N GLU A 56 -18.70 -2.35 13.27
CA GLU A 56 -17.29 -2.64 13.54
C GLU A 56 -16.57 -3.13 12.29
N THR A 57 -15.32 -2.66 12.13
CA THR A 57 -14.46 -3.12 11.04
C THR A 57 -13.97 -4.52 11.31
N MET A 58 -14.18 -5.43 10.37
CA MET A 58 -13.66 -6.79 10.43
C MET A 58 -12.52 -6.95 9.43
N GLU A 59 -11.36 -7.43 9.89
CA GLU A 59 -10.22 -7.75 9.03
C GLU A 59 -10.18 -9.27 8.79
N ILE A 60 -10.20 -9.67 7.52
CA ILE A 60 -10.16 -11.08 7.11
C ILE A 60 -8.94 -11.30 6.21
N VAL A 61 -8.05 -12.20 6.63
CA VAL A 61 -6.90 -12.63 5.82
C VAL A 61 -7.27 -13.88 5.04
N ARG A 62 -7.23 -13.81 3.71
CA ARG A 62 -7.35 -14.96 2.83
C ARG A 62 -5.98 -15.38 2.30
N THR A 63 -5.55 -16.57 2.66
CA THR A 63 -4.30 -17.16 2.17
C THR A 63 -4.58 -17.97 0.92
N VAL A 64 -3.76 -17.78 -0.13
CA VAL A 64 -3.81 -18.56 -1.37
C VAL A 64 -2.46 -19.22 -1.63
N GLU A 65 -2.48 -20.39 -2.23
CA GLU A 65 -1.25 -21.10 -2.62
C GLU A 65 -0.88 -20.75 -4.06
N LEU A 66 0.40 -20.51 -4.29
CA LEU A 66 0.93 -20.35 -5.64
C LEU A 66 0.88 -21.69 -6.38
N GLU A 67 0.61 -21.66 -7.67
CA GLU A 67 0.68 -22.82 -8.54
C GLU A 67 2.12 -23.40 -8.54
N PRO A 68 2.30 -24.69 -8.81
CA PRO A 68 3.59 -25.35 -8.68
C PRO A 68 4.74 -24.68 -9.43
N GLN A 69 4.47 -24.11 -10.61
CA GLN A 69 5.47 -23.40 -11.40
C GLN A 69 5.89 -22.07 -10.73
N ALA A 70 4.94 -21.25 -10.33
CA ALA A 70 5.19 -19.99 -9.63
C ALA A 70 5.88 -20.22 -8.28
N ARG A 71 5.50 -21.28 -7.56
CA ARG A 71 6.14 -21.68 -6.30
C ARG A 71 7.62 -22.06 -6.50
N ARG A 72 7.95 -22.79 -7.60
CA ARG A 72 9.35 -23.11 -7.93
C ARG A 72 10.17 -21.85 -8.21
N LEU A 73 9.64 -20.94 -9.02
CA LEU A 73 10.27 -19.64 -9.29
C LEU A 73 10.49 -18.82 -8.02
N TYR A 74 9.49 -18.77 -7.13
CA TYR A 74 9.61 -18.10 -5.84
C TYR A 74 10.75 -18.69 -5.01
N GLN A 75 10.79 -20.01 -4.87
CA GLN A 75 11.84 -20.70 -4.12
C GLN A 75 13.23 -20.51 -4.74
N GLN A 76 13.33 -20.45 -6.05
CA GLN A 76 14.59 -20.15 -6.74
C GLN A 76 15.05 -18.73 -6.42
N LEU A 77 14.20 -17.71 -6.58
CA LEU A 77 14.52 -16.33 -6.24
C LEU A 77 14.95 -16.16 -4.76
N VAL A 78 14.31 -16.90 -3.85
CA VAL A 78 14.72 -16.91 -2.44
C VAL A 78 16.12 -17.51 -2.28
N ARG A 79 16.39 -18.68 -2.87
CA ARG A 79 17.70 -19.34 -2.77
C ARG A 79 18.83 -18.51 -3.37
N ASP A 80 18.61 -17.93 -4.56
CA ASP A 80 19.59 -17.08 -5.20
C ASP A 80 19.88 -15.82 -4.37
N SER A 81 18.86 -15.33 -3.69
CA SER A 81 18.99 -14.23 -2.72
C SER A 81 19.89 -14.61 -1.55
N TYR A 82 19.71 -15.78 -0.95
CA TYR A 82 20.56 -16.26 0.15
C TYR A 82 22.00 -16.53 -0.28
N ALA A 83 22.21 -17.10 -1.48
CA ALA A 83 23.55 -17.39 -1.99
C ALA A 83 24.42 -16.13 -2.12
N GLN A 84 23.85 -15.04 -2.63
CA GLN A 84 24.55 -13.77 -2.77
C GLN A 84 24.75 -13.07 -1.41
N ILE A 85 23.85 -13.26 -0.42
CA ILE A 85 24.05 -12.80 0.97
C ILE A 85 25.32 -13.41 1.57
N LYS A 86 25.50 -14.69 1.42
CA LYS A 86 26.69 -15.40 1.92
C LYS A 86 27.98 -15.01 1.17
N GLY A 87 27.89 -14.61 -0.09
CA GLY A 87 29.02 -14.18 -0.90
C GLY A 87 29.55 -12.76 -0.63
N GLY A 88 28.88 -11.99 0.26
CA GLY A 88 29.35 -10.64 0.65
C GLY A 88 29.05 -9.54 -0.39
N GLU A 89 28.31 -9.81 -1.45
CA GLU A 89 27.99 -8.85 -2.53
C GLU A 89 26.74 -8.00 -2.30
N ILE A 90 26.29 -7.82 -1.03
CA ILE A 90 24.99 -7.19 -0.78
C ILE A 90 25.10 -5.71 -0.47
N THR A 91 24.53 -4.92 -1.37
CA THR A 91 24.08 -3.55 -1.10
C THR A 91 22.61 -3.57 -0.68
N ALA A 92 22.18 -2.57 0.12
CA ALA A 92 20.76 -2.39 0.50
C ALA A 92 19.83 -2.31 -0.73
N VAL A 93 20.32 -1.78 -1.85
CA VAL A 93 19.62 -1.70 -3.13
C VAL A 93 19.27 -3.09 -3.67
N ASN A 94 20.22 -4.04 -3.64
CA ASN A 94 20.00 -5.40 -4.11
C ASN A 94 18.94 -6.14 -3.29
N VAL A 95 18.91 -5.92 -1.97
CA VAL A 95 17.89 -6.51 -1.08
C VAL A 95 16.50 -5.99 -1.43
N LEU A 96 16.35 -4.66 -1.57
CA LEU A 96 15.06 -4.04 -1.93
C LEU A 96 14.55 -4.51 -3.29
N THR A 97 15.41 -4.60 -4.29
CA THR A 97 15.05 -5.10 -5.62
C THR A 97 14.50 -6.53 -5.55
N ARG A 98 15.07 -7.38 -4.71
CA ARG A 98 14.61 -8.77 -4.55
C ARG A 98 13.29 -8.88 -3.84
N PHE A 99 13.08 -8.11 -2.76
CA PHE A 99 11.76 -8.02 -2.14
C PHE A 99 10.70 -7.55 -3.13
N LEU A 100 11.05 -6.60 -3.99
CA LEU A 100 10.17 -6.15 -5.05
C LEU A 100 9.83 -7.28 -6.02
N ARG A 101 10.82 -8.07 -6.47
CA ARG A 101 10.63 -9.21 -7.37
C ARG A 101 9.76 -10.31 -6.74
N LEU A 102 10.02 -10.67 -5.49
CA LEU A 102 9.19 -11.62 -4.76
C LEU A 102 7.74 -11.11 -4.60
N SER A 103 7.56 -9.82 -4.34
CA SER A 103 6.24 -9.20 -4.27
C SER A 103 5.52 -9.21 -5.62
N GLN A 104 6.21 -8.94 -6.72
CA GLN A 104 5.67 -9.03 -8.08
C GLN A 104 5.24 -10.45 -8.42
N LEU A 105 6.08 -11.45 -8.12
CA LEU A 105 5.77 -12.86 -8.36
C LEU A 105 4.53 -13.30 -7.58
N THR A 106 4.44 -12.94 -6.31
CA THR A 106 3.24 -13.22 -5.49
C THR A 106 2.02 -12.43 -5.94
N GLY A 107 2.20 -11.30 -6.63
CA GLY A 107 1.16 -10.56 -7.34
C GLY A 107 0.73 -11.20 -8.66
N GLY A 108 1.45 -12.25 -9.10
CA GLY A 108 1.14 -13.02 -10.31
C GLY A 108 1.92 -12.60 -11.56
N PHE A 109 2.88 -11.69 -11.45
CA PHE A 109 3.62 -11.15 -12.57
C PHE A 109 5.12 -11.05 -12.28
N LEU A 110 5.92 -11.24 -13.33
CA LEU A 110 7.33 -10.90 -13.33
C LEU A 110 7.65 -10.00 -14.51
N ARG A 111 8.53 -9.04 -14.29
CA ARG A 111 9.08 -8.19 -15.33
C ARG A 111 10.48 -8.70 -15.70
N GLY A 112 10.73 -8.94 -16.99
CA GLY A 112 12.04 -9.32 -17.48
C GLY A 112 13.06 -8.19 -17.26
N ASP A 113 14.28 -8.56 -16.87
CA ASP A 113 15.34 -7.57 -16.57
C ASP A 113 15.84 -6.86 -17.83
N GLU A 114 15.89 -7.57 -18.97
CA GLU A 114 16.42 -7.06 -20.22
C GLU A 114 15.35 -6.59 -21.22
N THR A 115 14.13 -7.12 -21.12
CA THR A 115 13.10 -6.93 -22.16
C THR A 115 11.98 -6.01 -21.77
N ASP A 116 11.96 -5.53 -20.53
CA ASP A 116 10.83 -4.77 -19.93
C ASP A 116 9.46 -5.46 -20.07
N ARG A 117 9.46 -6.71 -20.54
CA ARG A 117 8.28 -7.51 -20.80
C ARG A 117 7.71 -8.03 -19.49
N VAL A 118 6.42 -7.84 -19.32
CA VAL A 118 5.68 -8.37 -18.16
C VAL A 118 5.10 -9.72 -18.53
N GLU A 119 5.44 -10.75 -17.76
CA GLU A 119 4.93 -12.10 -17.92
C GLU A 119 4.04 -12.48 -16.74
N ARG A 120 2.90 -13.10 -17.03
CA ARG A 120 2.03 -13.66 -16.01
C ARG A 120 2.58 -15.00 -15.54
N VAL A 121 2.81 -15.14 -14.24
CA VAL A 121 3.39 -16.35 -13.62
C VAL A 121 2.43 -17.07 -12.68
N SER A 122 1.38 -16.40 -12.21
CA SER A 122 0.37 -16.97 -11.30
C SER A 122 -0.98 -16.28 -11.49
N SER A 123 -2.08 -17.04 -11.30
CA SER A 123 -3.44 -16.50 -11.22
C SER A 123 -4.04 -16.59 -9.82
N ALA A 124 -3.38 -17.26 -8.89
CA ALA A 124 -3.92 -17.64 -7.60
C ALA A 124 -4.61 -16.50 -6.83
N LYS A 125 -3.98 -15.31 -6.76
CA LYS A 125 -4.61 -14.15 -6.10
C LYS A 125 -5.77 -13.57 -6.89
N LEU A 126 -5.66 -13.55 -8.22
CA LEU A 126 -6.74 -13.05 -9.08
C LEU A 126 -7.97 -13.94 -9.00
N ASP A 127 -7.77 -15.26 -8.95
CA ASP A 127 -8.87 -16.23 -8.84
C ASP A 127 -9.55 -16.10 -7.47
N ALA A 128 -8.78 -15.96 -6.39
CA ALA A 128 -9.33 -15.70 -5.06
C ALA A 128 -10.05 -14.33 -4.95
N LEU A 129 -9.58 -13.32 -5.66
CA LEU A 129 -10.27 -12.04 -5.76
C LEU A 129 -11.58 -12.18 -6.53
N LEU A 130 -11.61 -13.00 -7.58
CA LEU A 130 -12.81 -13.25 -8.37
C LEU A 130 -13.96 -13.79 -7.50
N ASP A 131 -13.67 -14.72 -6.59
CA ASP A 131 -14.66 -15.26 -5.64
C ASP A 131 -15.24 -14.15 -4.73
N ILE A 132 -14.40 -13.20 -4.30
CA ILE A 132 -14.85 -12.07 -3.49
C ILE A 132 -15.72 -11.12 -4.31
N VAL A 133 -15.32 -10.85 -5.55
CA VAL A 133 -16.08 -9.98 -6.47
C VAL A 133 -17.43 -10.58 -6.78
N ASP A 134 -17.48 -11.88 -7.07
CA ASP A 134 -18.74 -12.58 -7.36
C ASP A 134 -19.69 -12.58 -6.15
N SER A 135 -19.17 -12.80 -4.94
CA SER A 135 -19.97 -12.71 -3.71
C SER A 135 -20.53 -11.31 -3.49
N ALA A 136 -19.69 -10.28 -3.61
CA ALA A 136 -20.12 -8.90 -3.42
C ALA A 136 -21.12 -8.44 -4.49
N ALA A 137 -20.97 -8.90 -5.73
CA ALA A 137 -21.92 -8.60 -6.81
C ALA A 137 -23.29 -9.24 -6.56
N GLN A 138 -23.34 -10.47 -6.03
CA GLN A 138 -24.57 -11.15 -5.66
C GLN A 138 -25.31 -10.45 -4.50
N GLU A 139 -24.56 -9.90 -3.55
CA GLU A 139 -25.10 -9.17 -2.41
C GLU A 139 -25.44 -7.70 -2.72
N GLY A 140 -25.16 -7.21 -3.93
CA GLY A 140 -25.34 -5.81 -4.33
C GLY A 140 -24.39 -4.86 -3.61
N GLY A 141 -23.27 -5.39 -3.10
CA GLY A 141 -22.25 -4.65 -2.36
C GLY A 141 -21.34 -3.82 -3.26
N LYS A 142 -20.54 -2.96 -2.63
CA LYS A 142 -19.48 -2.19 -3.29
C LYS A 142 -18.12 -2.64 -2.79
N LEU A 143 -17.17 -2.79 -3.71
CA LEU A 143 -15.80 -3.14 -3.40
C LEU A 143 -14.84 -2.01 -3.75
N VAL A 144 -13.84 -1.81 -2.89
CA VAL A 144 -12.65 -1.03 -3.22
C VAL A 144 -11.48 -2.01 -3.27
N ILE A 145 -10.88 -2.16 -4.45
CA ILE A 145 -9.75 -3.06 -4.68
C ILE A 145 -8.48 -2.21 -4.74
N ILE A 146 -7.53 -2.52 -3.86
CA ILE A 146 -6.23 -1.84 -3.82
C ILE A 146 -5.16 -2.84 -4.25
N ALA A 147 -4.45 -2.52 -5.34
CA ALA A 147 -3.33 -3.30 -5.84
C ALA A 147 -2.04 -2.47 -5.87
N ARG A 148 -0.90 -3.13 -5.78
CA ARG A 148 0.40 -2.48 -5.66
C ARG A 148 1.04 -2.18 -7.02
N PHE A 149 0.84 -3.05 -7.99
CA PHE A 149 1.52 -3.00 -9.28
C PHE A 149 0.54 -2.78 -10.43
N LEU A 150 0.93 -1.99 -11.44
CA LEU A 150 0.10 -1.76 -12.61
C LEU A 150 -0.35 -3.05 -13.31
N PRO A 151 0.49 -4.08 -13.51
CA PRO A 151 0.03 -5.34 -14.11
C PRO A 151 -1.05 -6.07 -13.29
N GLU A 152 -1.07 -5.92 -11.96
CA GLU A 152 -2.17 -6.45 -11.13
C GLU A 152 -3.46 -5.68 -11.41
N ILE A 153 -3.37 -4.34 -11.48
CA ILE A 153 -4.52 -3.47 -11.77
C ILE A 153 -5.09 -3.79 -13.16
N ASP A 154 -4.22 -3.92 -14.16
CA ASP A 154 -4.62 -4.27 -15.53
C ASP A 154 -5.32 -5.64 -15.59
N ALA A 155 -4.81 -6.64 -14.84
CA ALA A 155 -5.42 -7.96 -14.77
C ALA A 155 -6.79 -7.94 -14.09
N VAL A 156 -6.94 -7.16 -13.01
CA VAL A 156 -8.22 -6.96 -12.32
C VAL A 156 -9.20 -6.25 -13.24
N SER A 157 -8.80 -5.17 -13.91
CA SER A 157 -9.64 -4.43 -14.85
C SER A 157 -10.15 -5.35 -15.97
N ALA A 158 -9.25 -6.09 -16.60
CA ALA A 158 -9.63 -7.06 -17.65
C ALA A 158 -10.54 -8.19 -17.13
N MET A 159 -10.42 -8.58 -15.87
CA MET A 159 -11.32 -9.56 -15.24
C MET A 159 -12.74 -8.97 -15.06
N LEU A 160 -12.84 -7.74 -14.56
CA LEU A 160 -14.12 -7.05 -14.34
C LEU A 160 -14.84 -6.77 -15.67
N GLU A 161 -14.09 -6.35 -16.70
CA GLU A 161 -14.62 -6.15 -18.07
C GLU A 161 -15.24 -7.44 -18.64
N ARG A 162 -14.53 -8.57 -18.53
CA ARG A 162 -15.04 -9.88 -18.98
C ARG A 162 -16.31 -10.31 -18.25
N LYS A 163 -16.47 -9.87 -17.01
CA LYS A 163 -17.67 -10.13 -16.20
C LYS A 163 -18.78 -9.09 -16.42
N SER A 164 -18.53 -8.08 -17.24
CA SER A 164 -19.46 -6.94 -17.44
C SER A 164 -19.81 -6.22 -16.12
N ILE A 165 -18.84 -6.16 -15.19
CA ILE A 165 -18.98 -5.43 -13.93
C ILE A 165 -18.44 -4.02 -14.14
N ALA A 166 -19.28 -3.01 -13.91
CA ALA A 166 -18.86 -1.61 -13.98
C ALA A 166 -17.88 -1.27 -12.86
N PHE A 167 -16.82 -0.56 -13.18
CA PHE A 167 -15.83 -0.11 -12.22
C PHE A 167 -15.22 1.23 -12.61
N SER A 168 -14.64 1.92 -11.66
CA SER A 168 -13.83 3.12 -11.86
C SER A 168 -12.39 2.83 -11.49
N LEU A 169 -11.44 3.47 -12.18
CA LEU A 169 -10.02 3.21 -12.03
C LEU A 169 -9.29 4.47 -11.57
N ILE A 170 -8.56 4.37 -10.45
CA ILE A 170 -7.72 5.44 -9.94
C ILE A 170 -6.26 5.01 -9.96
N THR A 171 -5.51 5.52 -10.93
CA THR A 171 -4.05 5.31 -11.03
C THR A 171 -3.33 6.64 -11.28
N GLY A 172 -1.99 6.62 -11.24
CA GLY A 172 -1.20 7.80 -11.58
C GLY A 172 -1.35 8.28 -13.03
N ALA A 173 -1.78 7.41 -13.93
CA ALA A 173 -2.00 7.73 -15.35
C ALA A 173 -3.37 8.36 -15.61
N VAL A 174 -4.34 8.23 -14.72
CA VAL A 174 -5.69 8.77 -14.86
C VAL A 174 -5.69 10.26 -14.50
N LYS A 175 -5.99 11.10 -15.48
CA LYS A 175 -6.01 12.58 -15.32
C LYS A 175 -7.34 13.11 -14.79
N ASN A 176 -8.48 12.51 -15.21
CA ASN A 176 -9.84 12.95 -14.84
C ASN A 176 -10.41 12.08 -13.71
N ARG A 177 -9.84 12.24 -12.50
CA ARG A 177 -10.22 11.44 -11.34
C ARG A 177 -11.61 11.77 -10.78
N ASP A 178 -12.09 12.99 -11.05
CA ASP A 178 -13.37 13.50 -10.54
C ASP A 178 -14.56 13.09 -11.44
N GLU A 179 -14.29 12.56 -12.64
CA GLU A 179 -15.32 12.15 -13.62
C GLU A 179 -15.57 10.63 -13.68
N GLN A 180 -14.94 9.85 -12.79
CA GLN A 180 -15.03 8.38 -12.78
C GLN A 180 -15.94 7.84 -11.70
#